data_fe960f0a844258afa22fa0c692ee360a
#
_entry.id   fe960f0a844258afa22fa0c692ee360a
#
_cell.length_a   1.000
_cell.length_b   1.000
_cell.length_c   1.000
_cell.angle_alpha   90.00
_cell.angle_beta   90.00
_cell.angle_gamma   90.00
#
_symmetry.space_group_name_H-M   'P 1'
#
loop_
_entity.id
_entity.type
_entity.pdbx_description
1 polymer ?
#
loop_
_entity_poly.entity_id
_entity_poly.type
_entity_poly.pdbx_seq_one_letter_code
_entity_poly.pdbx_strand_id
1 'polypeptide(L)'
;MKESNYISDVLQRLKDLGYKPLDEDYYKYIYQWLEWFKGDVETFHKRKMFNGMKFCSDNIASLGLAKIFAQHWASLLFNNKTAVTMTGDEQNVLEELFQETNFRHYFKNTLEVTFALGTGATTEYLENGEIRVNHIYAPMIFPLKQINNEIIDCAFASIDGEGYYLNIHTRNSDGSYTIKNDWFITSNIQNKVQTQTVEKDNVVKEYVSPVKLFQIYKPNQVNIVDLYCPMGMAITAICIDQFKTADYAYSALQNEFKLGKKKIFVPVDTLRYKVVINENGQSENVPIFDENQTEFYALPGDEESKKQITEYNPNLRINELQQGIELAVNLAGMKAGFGENHFTFSDGKVYTNTAQVFSSNSDLRYNLMLHEDMLASSLKELARALYFLKTNEIYQDEITIDFDDSIFEDEQTKKANAILELNNDLIDSVQYYIDIYGMSEKQAVEFAMQLKKRAQKLGDDTPQGEEIDEEDNYTSKEENGSQAPKNSSQGE
;
A
#
# COMPACT_ATOMS: atom_id res chain seq x y z
N MET A 1 -25.38 9.85 8.49
CA MET A 1 -26.15 8.72 7.93
C MET A 1 -25.42 7.45 8.32
N LYS A 2 -26.12 6.42 8.79
CA LYS A 2 -25.44 5.15 9.12
C LYS A 2 -25.09 4.47 7.81
N GLU A 3 -23.83 4.07 7.67
CA GLU A 3 -23.28 3.40 6.48
C GLU A 3 -24.11 2.18 6.03
N SER A 4 -24.82 1.53 6.95
CA SER A 4 -25.71 0.39 6.67
C SER A 4 -26.92 0.70 5.78
N ASN A 5 -27.40 1.95 5.72
CA ASN A 5 -28.55 2.28 4.91
C ASN A 5 -28.17 2.59 3.46
N TYR A 6 -26.95 3.08 3.21
CA TYR A 6 -26.48 3.46 1.88
C TYR A 6 -26.52 2.29 0.88
N ILE A 7 -25.93 1.15 1.24
CA ILE A 7 -25.88 -0.02 0.37
C ILE A 7 -27.30 -0.53 0.07
N SER A 8 -28.11 -0.69 1.11
CA SER A 8 -29.49 -1.15 1.01
C SER A 8 -30.35 -0.23 0.11
N ASP A 9 -30.20 1.08 0.25
CA ASP A 9 -30.92 2.09 -0.52
C ASP A 9 -30.56 2.01 -2.02
N VAL A 10 -29.26 1.92 -2.34
CA VAL A 10 -28.76 1.79 -3.70
C VAL A 10 -29.18 0.46 -4.34
N LEU A 11 -29.05 -0.65 -3.61
CA LEU A 11 -29.48 -1.97 -4.08
C LEU A 11 -30.99 -2.01 -4.37
N GLN A 12 -31.80 -1.37 -3.52
CA GLN A 12 -33.23 -1.26 -3.77
C GLN A 12 -33.53 -0.46 -5.03
N ARG A 13 -32.84 0.69 -5.23
CA ARG A 13 -33.00 1.50 -6.44
C ARG A 13 -32.63 0.71 -7.72
N LEU A 14 -31.52 -0.02 -7.71
CA LEU A 14 -31.13 -0.84 -8.85
C LEU A 14 -32.17 -1.93 -9.17
N LYS A 15 -32.75 -2.56 -8.14
CA LYS A 15 -33.86 -3.53 -8.31
C LYS A 15 -35.11 -2.86 -8.87
N ASP A 16 -35.48 -1.67 -8.41
CA ASP A 16 -36.59 -0.90 -8.92
C ASP A 16 -36.42 -0.52 -10.41
N LEU A 17 -35.15 -0.31 -10.84
CA LEU A 17 -34.81 -0.08 -12.26
C LEU A 17 -34.71 -1.36 -13.08
N GLY A 18 -34.94 -2.54 -12.49
CA GLY A 18 -34.95 -3.85 -13.17
C GLY A 18 -33.58 -4.55 -13.26
N TYR A 19 -32.56 -4.04 -12.61
CA TYR A 19 -31.27 -4.68 -12.56
C TYR A 19 -31.20 -5.76 -11.47
N LYS A 20 -30.18 -6.65 -11.57
CA LYS A 20 -29.88 -7.70 -10.58
C LYS A 20 -28.50 -7.47 -9.98
N PRO A 21 -28.37 -6.53 -9.03
CA PRO A 21 -27.09 -6.27 -8.40
C PRO A 21 -26.65 -7.44 -7.52
N LEU A 22 -25.35 -7.43 -7.16
CA LEU A 22 -24.77 -8.34 -6.16
C LEU A 22 -25.51 -8.23 -4.81
N ASP A 23 -25.53 -9.33 -4.05
CA ASP A 23 -26.20 -9.36 -2.75
C ASP A 23 -25.49 -8.45 -1.73
N GLU A 24 -26.30 -7.89 -0.82
CA GLU A 24 -25.82 -7.00 0.26
C GLU A 24 -24.80 -7.70 1.19
N ASP A 25 -24.88 -9.02 1.32
CA ASP A 25 -24.05 -9.77 2.25
C ASP A 25 -22.54 -9.64 1.98
N TYR A 26 -22.14 -9.43 0.73
CA TYR A 26 -20.73 -9.24 0.41
C TYR A 26 -20.15 -7.92 0.94
N TYR A 27 -20.95 -6.86 0.98
CA TYR A 27 -20.51 -5.54 1.46
C TYR A 27 -20.14 -5.54 2.94
N LYS A 28 -20.63 -6.48 3.75
CA LYS A 28 -20.23 -6.66 5.15
C LYS A 28 -18.73 -6.92 5.29
N TYR A 29 -18.16 -7.70 4.37
CA TYR A 29 -16.70 -7.97 4.36
C TYR A 29 -15.91 -6.75 3.96
N ILE A 30 -16.40 -5.96 2.99
CA ILE A 30 -15.78 -4.69 2.58
C ILE A 30 -15.72 -3.73 3.77
N TYR A 31 -16.80 -3.59 4.54
CA TYR A 31 -16.81 -2.75 5.75
C TYR A 31 -15.90 -3.30 6.84
N GLN A 32 -15.82 -4.60 7.03
CA GLN A 32 -14.88 -5.22 7.95
C GLN A 32 -13.42 -4.89 7.56
N TRP A 33 -13.08 -4.99 6.28
CA TRP A 33 -11.75 -4.62 5.80
C TRP A 33 -11.48 -3.13 5.96
N LEU A 34 -12.49 -2.28 5.77
CA LEU A 34 -12.39 -0.85 5.99
C LEU A 34 -12.10 -0.49 7.45
N GLU A 35 -12.70 -1.19 8.43
CA GLU A 35 -12.39 -1.02 9.85
C GLU A 35 -10.92 -1.36 10.13
N TRP A 36 -10.41 -2.47 9.60
CA TRP A 36 -8.99 -2.84 9.72
C TRP A 36 -8.07 -1.84 9.03
N PHE A 37 -8.43 -1.34 7.86
CA PHE A 37 -7.67 -0.30 7.15
C PHE A 37 -7.61 1.01 7.93
N LYS A 38 -8.71 1.39 8.59
CA LYS A 38 -8.76 2.55 9.51
C LYS A 38 -7.97 2.31 10.81
N GLY A 39 -7.67 1.06 11.17
CA GLY A 39 -7.06 0.71 12.45
C GLY A 39 -7.97 0.90 13.66
N ASP A 40 -9.28 0.90 13.45
CA ASP A 40 -10.30 1.09 14.51
C ASP A 40 -11.45 0.09 14.33
N VAL A 41 -11.19 -1.17 14.70
CA VAL A 41 -12.19 -2.24 14.72
C VAL A 41 -12.90 -2.20 16.06
N GLU A 42 -14.16 -1.73 16.09
CA GLU A 42 -14.90 -1.48 17.33
C GLU A 42 -15.00 -2.73 18.23
N THR A 43 -15.27 -3.89 17.61
CA THR A 43 -15.43 -5.17 18.33
C THR A 43 -14.12 -5.71 18.91
N PHE A 44 -12.98 -5.29 18.38
CA PHE A 44 -11.66 -5.76 18.77
C PHE A 44 -10.87 -4.72 19.57
N HIS A 45 -10.77 -3.48 19.10
CA HIS A 45 -9.94 -2.46 19.74
C HIS A 45 -10.62 -1.81 20.95
N LYS A 46 -11.97 -1.79 21.01
CA LYS A 46 -12.73 -1.16 22.10
C LYS A 46 -13.46 -2.22 22.93
N ARG A 47 -12.79 -2.70 23.97
CA ARG A 47 -13.35 -3.74 24.85
C ARG A 47 -13.70 -3.19 26.22
N LYS A 48 -14.67 -3.81 26.84
CA LYS A 48 -14.99 -3.61 28.26
C LYS A 48 -14.63 -4.89 29.01
N MET A 49 -13.75 -4.77 29.99
CA MET A 49 -13.33 -5.87 30.84
C MET A 49 -13.79 -5.62 32.29
N PHE A 50 -14.32 -6.66 32.91
CA PHE A 50 -14.69 -6.59 34.32
C PHE A 50 -13.45 -6.88 35.19
N ASN A 51 -13.01 -5.93 36.00
CA ASN A 51 -11.81 -6.06 36.83
C ASN A 51 -12.07 -6.65 38.22
N GLY A 52 -13.23 -7.28 38.44
CA GLY A 52 -13.65 -7.80 39.74
C GLY A 52 -14.52 -6.83 40.54
N MET A 53 -14.52 -5.53 40.23
CA MET A 53 -15.31 -4.49 40.89
C MET A 53 -16.24 -3.74 39.93
N LYS A 54 -15.69 -3.34 38.77
CA LYS A 54 -16.42 -2.56 37.76
C LYS A 54 -15.96 -2.91 36.36
N PHE A 55 -16.78 -2.56 35.38
CA PHE A 55 -16.34 -2.60 33.96
C PHE A 55 -15.38 -1.45 33.68
N CYS A 56 -14.20 -1.79 33.17
CA CYS A 56 -13.19 -0.86 32.72
C CYS A 56 -13.03 -0.96 31.19
N SER A 57 -12.67 0.14 30.54
CA SER A 57 -12.28 0.12 29.15
C SER A 57 -10.90 -0.53 29.03
N ASP A 58 -10.79 -1.54 28.14
CA ASP A 58 -9.55 -2.22 27.78
C ASP A 58 -9.32 -1.98 26.29
N ASN A 59 -8.70 -0.85 25.96
CA ASN A 59 -8.46 -0.49 24.56
C ASN A 59 -7.15 -1.09 24.10
N ILE A 60 -7.20 -1.80 22.95
CA ILE A 60 -6.05 -2.35 22.27
C ILE A 60 -5.54 -1.31 21.29
N ALA A 61 -4.24 -1.00 21.32
CA ALA A 61 -3.62 -0.11 20.38
C ALA A 61 -3.40 -0.82 19.03
N SER A 62 -3.69 -0.13 17.94
CA SER A 62 -3.47 -0.65 16.59
C SER A 62 -2.11 -0.24 16.03
N LEU A 63 -1.44 -1.15 15.34
CA LEU A 63 -0.27 -0.88 14.51
C LEU A 63 -0.63 -0.36 13.11
N GLY A 64 -1.92 -0.46 12.72
CA GLY A 64 -2.37 -0.03 11.41
C GLY A 64 -1.79 -0.84 10.24
N LEU A 65 -1.50 -2.12 10.44
CA LEU A 65 -0.79 -2.98 9.49
C LEU A 65 -1.54 -3.12 8.16
N ALA A 66 -2.87 -3.14 8.18
CA ALA A 66 -3.66 -3.24 6.95
C ALA A 66 -3.42 -2.05 6.02
N LYS A 67 -3.31 -0.83 6.58
CA LYS A 67 -2.95 0.37 5.80
C LYS A 67 -1.52 0.28 5.27
N ILE A 68 -0.57 -0.11 6.11
CA ILE A 68 0.84 -0.23 5.72
C ILE A 68 1.00 -1.21 4.56
N PHE A 69 0.37 -2.36 4.62
CA PHE A 69 0.45 -3.39 3.58
C PHE A 69 -0.20 -2.93 2.26
N ALA A 70 -1.39 -2.34 2.33
CA ALA A 70 -2.07 -1.81 1.15
C ALA A 70 -1.27 -0.69 0.48
N GLN A 71 -0.74 0.25 1.27
CA GLN A 71 0.10 1.34 0.79
C GLN A 71 1.40 0.82 0.15
N HIS A 72 2.00 -0.22 0.72
CA HIS A 72 3.23 -0.81 0.21
C HIS A 72 2.99 -1.46 -1.16
N TRP A 73 1.93 -2.28 -1.32
CA TRP A 73 1.53 -2.85 -2.60
C TRP A 73 1.24 -1.79 -3.66
N ALA A 74 0.48 -0.74 -3.31
CA ALA A 74 0.19 0.35 -4.25
C ALA A 74 1.47 1.07 -4.71
N SER A 75 2.45 1.23 -3.81
CA SER A 75 3.72 1.89 -4.12
C SER A 75 4.67 1.03 -4.97
N LEU A 76 4.60 -0.30 -4.81
CA LEU A 76 5.35 -1.24 -5.64
C LEU A 76 4.81 -1.26 -7.07
N LEU A 77 3.49 -1.30 -7.24
CA LEU A 77 2.84 -1.44 -8.54
C LEU A 77 2.78 -0.16 -9.35
N PHE A 78 2.59 0.98 -8.71
CA PHE A 78 2.42 2.24 -9.41
C PHE A 78 3.22 3.35 -8.76
N ASN A 79 4.31 3.73 -9.42
CA ASN A 79 5.21 4.77 -9.00
C ASN A 79 5.54 5.74 -10.15
N ASN A 80 6.47 6.65 -9.95
CA ASN A 80 6.83 7.67 -10.93
C ASN A 80 7.54 7.11 -12.20
N LYS A 81 8.04 5.86 -12.14
CA LYS A 81 8.70 5.21 -13.26
C LYS A 81 7.75 4.36 -14.09
N THR A 82 6.56 4.04 -13.57
CA THR A 82 5.53 3.34 -14.34
C THR A 82 5.14 4.18 -15.56
N ALA A 83 5.34 3.65 -16.76
CA ALA A 83 5.04 4.34 -18.01
C ALA A 83 3.88 3.64 -18.74
N VAL A 84 3.00 4.45 -19.32
CA VAL A 84 1.94 4.00 -20.26
C VAL A 84 2.31 4.58 -21.61
N THR A 85 2.65 3.74 -22.57
CA THR A 85 3.20 4.17 -23.85
C THR A 85 2.25 3.84 -25.01
N MET A 86 1.92 4.85 -25.79
CA MET A 86 1.17 4.78 -27.05
C MET A 86 2.12 5.11 -28.22
N THR A 87 1.83 4.60 -29.40
CA THR A 87 2.67 4.79 -30.56
C THR A 87 2.42 6.18 -31.19
N GLY A 88 3.49 6.88 -31.58
CA GLY A 88 3.39 8.11 -32.37
C GLY A 88 3.09 9.38 -31.57
N ASP A 89 2.38 10.31 -32.19
CA ASP A 89 2.01 11.61 -31.58
C ASP A 89 0.92 11.46 -30.51
N GLU A 90 0.23 10.34 -30.47
CA GLU A 90 -0.81 9.98 -29.48
C GLU A 90 -0.26 9.89 -28.07
N GLN A 91 1.04 9.59 -27.90
CA GLN A 91 1.71 9.62 -26.60
C GLN A 91 1.62 10.99 -25.94
N ASN A 92 1.80 12.07 -26.68
CA ASN A 92 1.72 13.43 -26.13
C ASN A 92 0.31 13.74 -25.62
N VAL A 93 -0.72 13.28 -26.35
CA VAL A 93 -2.12 13.43 -25.95
C VAL A 93 -2.41 12.73 -24.63
N LEU A 94 -1.91 11.50 -24.45
CA LEU A 94 -2.13 10.75 -23.21
C LEU A 94 -1.41 11.37 -22.00
N GLU A 95 -0.17 11.86 -22.19
CA GLU A 95 0.58 12.52 -21.13
C GLU A 95 -0.07 13.84 -20.70
N GLU A 96 -0.56 14.64 -21.65
CA GLU A 96 -1.34 15.84 -21.37
C GLU A 96 -2.58 15.50 -20.52
N LEU A 97 -3.33 14.46 -20.89
CA LEU A 97 -4.52 14.00 -20.17
C LEU A 97 -4.19 13.53 -18.76
N PHE A 98 -3.09 12.82 -18.57
CA PHE A 98 -2.65 12.41 -17.23
C PHE A 98 -2.26 13.59 -16.35
N GLN A 99 -1.71 14.65 -16.94
CA GLN A 99 -1.40 15.90 -16.23
C GLN A 99 -2.67 16.70 -15.94
N GLU A 100 -3.55 16.93 -16.92
CA GLU A 100 -4.81 17.67 -16.77
C GLU A 100 -5.71 17.04 -15.68
N THR A 101 -5.77 15.71 -15.62
CA THR A 101 -6.59 14.98 -14.65
C THR A 101 -5.89 14.71 -13.31
N ASN A 102 -4.60 15.06 -13.15
CA ASN A 102 -3.75 14.64 -12.02
C ASN A 102 -3.82 13.14 -11.75
N PHE A 103 -3.99 12.34 -12.81
CA PHE A 103 -4.27 10.92 -12.73
C PHE A 103 -3.25 10.17 -11.88
N ARG A 104 -1.95 10.37 -12.11
CA ARG A 104 -0.88 9.67 -11.40
C ARG A 104 -0.97 9.83 -9.87
N HIS A 105 -1.31 11.03 -9.40
CA HIS A 105 -1.43 11.31 -7.98
C HIS A 105 -2.63 10.59 -7.35
N TYR A 106 -3.81 10.72 -7.96
CA TYR A 106 -5.04 10.12 -7.42
C TYR A 106 -5.09 8.61 -7.60
N PHE A 107 -4.52 8.10 -8.68
CA PHE A 107 -4.55 6.69 -8.99
C PHE A 107 -3.77 5.83 -7.99
N LYS A 108 -2.62 6.30 -7.51
CA LYS A 108 -1.88 5.62 -6.44
C LYS A 108 -2.73 5.47 -5.17
N ASN A 109 -3.47 6.51 -4.78
CA ASN A 109 -4.38 6.45 -3.65
C ASN A 109 -5.55 5.48 -3.91
N THR A 110 -6.05 5.45 -5.14
CA THR A 110 -7.08 4.48 -5.55
C THR A 110 -6.59 3.05 -5.44
N LEU A 111 -5.36 2.77 -5.86
CA LEU A 111 -4.74 1.45 -5.72
C LEU A 111 -4.56 1.07 -4.25
N GLU A 112 -4.10 1.99 -3.38
CA GLU A 112 -3.99 1.73 -1.95
C GLU A 112 -5.32 1.26 -1.36
N VAL A 113 -6.40 2.00 -1.66
CA VAL A 113 -7.74 1.63 -1.19
C VAL A 113 -8.26 0.36 -1.87
N THR A 114 -7.90 0.12 -3.13
CA THR A 114 -8.23 -1.13 -3.86
C THR A 114 -7.61 -2.35 -3.17
N PHE A 115 -6.33 -2.29 -2.81
CA PHE A 115 -5.67 -3.37 -2.07
C PHE A 115 -6.26 -3.55 -0.67
N ALA A 116 -6.66 -2.45 -0.03
CA ALA A 116 -7.28 -2.49 1.29
C ALA A 116 -8.70 -3.08 1.30
N LEU A 117 -9.52 -2.81 0.25
CA LEU A 117 -10.94 -3.15 0.20
C LEU A 117 -11.29 -4.20 -0.86
N GLY A 118 -10.29 -4.68 -1.62
CA GLY A 118 -10.42 -5.72 -2.62
C GLY A 118 -10.88 -5.26 -3.99
N THR A 119 -11.50 -4.11 -4.13
CA THR A 119 -11.98 -3.59 -5.44
C THR A 119 -11.90 -2.07 -5.46
N GLY A 120 -11.45 -1.54 -6.57
CA GLY A 120 -11.50 -0.13 -6.92
C GLY A 120 -11.94 0.04 -8.37
N ALA A 121 -12.33 1.23 -8.76
CA ALA A 121 -12.70 1.55 -10.12
C ALA A 121 -12.33 2.98 -10.49
N THR A 122 -12.24 3.25 -11.80
CA THR A 122 -12.33 4.59 -12.37
C THR A 122 -13.51 4.66 -13.32
N THR A 123 -14.09 5.85 -13.46
CA THR A 123 -15.04 6.17 -14.54
C THR A 123 -14.56 7.44 -15.22
N GLU A 124 -14.56 7.38 -16.56
CA GLU A 124 -14.08 8.44 -17.42
C GLU A 124 -15.28 9.13 -18.08
N TYR A 125 -15.32 10.47 -18.03
CA TYR A 125 -16.46 11.23 -18.56
C TYR A 125 -16.06 12.65 -18.97
N LEU A 126 -16.94 13.30 -19.73
CA LEU A 126 -16.82 14.70 -20.08
C LEU A 126 -17.72 15.57 -19.21
N GLU A 127 -17.16 16.56 -18.56
CA GLU A 127 -17.87 17.58 -17.80
C GLU A 127 -17.52 18.97 -18.32
N ASN A 128 -18.51 19.68 -18.87
CA ASN A 128 -18.32 21.02 -19.45
C ASN A 128 -17.21 21.11 -20.52
N GLY A 129 -16.96 20.01 -21.24
CA GLY A 129 -15.90 19.90 -22.26
C GLY A 129 -14.52 19.55 -21.72
N GLU A 130 -14.38 19.35 -20.41
CA GLU A 130 -13.16 18.84 -19.79
C GLU A 130 -13.29 17.34 -19.49
N ILE A 131 -12.21 16.60 -19.69
CA ILE A 131 -12.15 15.17 -19.35
C ILE A 131 -11.90 15.05 -17.85
N ARG A 132 -12.73 14.24 -17.21
CA ARG A 132 -12.63 13.91 -15.79
C ARG A 132 -12.47 12.41 -15.59
N VAL A 133 -11.67 12.05 -14.60
CA VAL A 133 -11.55 10.67 -14.10
C VAL A 133 -12.03 10.66 -12.66
N ASN A 134 -13.09 9.92 -12.40
CA ASN A 134 -13.61 9.73 -11.05
C ASN A 134 -13.03 8.45 -10.46
N HIS A 135 -12.53 8.53 -9.22
CA HIS A 135 -11.92 7.43 -8.49
C HIS A 135 -12.91 6.84 -7.50
N ILE A 136 -13.22 5.56 -7.65
CA ILE A 136 -14.34 4.92 -6.98
C ILE A 136 -13.85 3.75 -6.13
N TYR A 137 -14.34 3.66 -4.91
CA TYR A 137 -13.96 2.65 -3.92
C TYR A 137 -15.01 1.55 -3.77
N ALA A 138 -14.62 0.39 -3.29
CA ALA A 138 -15.43 -0.81 -3.22
C ALA A 138 -16.88 -0.62 -2.71
N PRO A 139 -17.18 0.17 -1.65
CA PRO A 139 -18.56 0.39 -1.21
C PRO A 139 -19.45 1.12 -2.22
N MET A 140 -18.86 1.75 -3.23
CA MET A 140 -19.56 2.54 -4.26
C MET A 140 -19.72 1.77 -5.59
N ILE A 141 -19.25 0.53 -5.66
CA ILE A 141 -19.22 -0.30 -6.87
C ILE A 141 -20.31 -1.39 -6.76
N PHE A 142 -21.20 -1.46 -7.72
CA PHE A 142 -22.33 -2.38 -7.75
C PHE A 142 -22.31 -3.18 -9.05
N PRO A 143 -21.71 -4.39 -9.07
CA PRO A 143 -21.71 -5.26 -10.24
C PRO A 143 -23.13 -5.68 -10.60
N LEU A 144 -23.48 -5.60 -11.89
CA LEU A 144 -24.80 -5.94 -12.43
C LEU A 144 -24.75 -7.21 -13.29
N LYS A 145 -23.64 -7.41 -14.00
CA LYS A 145 -23.42 -8.59 -14.86
C LYS A 145 -21.94 -8.95 -14.89
N GLN A 146 -21.68 -10.25 -14.86
CA GLN A 146 -20.31 -10.78 -14.99
C GLN A 146 -20.25 -11.88 -16.05
N ILE A 147 -19.06 -12.04 -16.63
CA ILE A 147 -18.70 -13.16 -17.49
C ILE A 147 -17.30 -13.60 -17.05
N ASN A 148 -17.13 -14.87 -16.69
CA ASN A 148 -15.85 -15.43 -16.24
C ASN A 148 -15.17 -14.62 -15.12
N ASN A 149 -15.97 -14.17 -14.14
CA ASN A 149 -15.50 -13.32 -13.03
C ASN A 149 -15.04 -11.91 -13.43
N GLU A 150 -15.22 -11.50 -14.68
CA GLU A 150 -15.03 -10.15 -15.16
C GLU A 150 -16.35 -9.38 -15.08
N ILE A 151 -16.31 -8.15 -14.51
CA ILE A 151 -17.47 -7.27 -14.40
C ILE A 151 -17.69 -6.59 -15.75
N ILE A 152 -18.80 -6.93 -16.41
CA ILE A 152 -19.17 -6.41 -17.72
C ILE A 152 -20.12 -5.21 -17.60
N ASP A 153 -21.15 -5.34 -16.77
CA ASP A 153 -22.09 -4.25 -16.45
C ASP A 153 -21.89 -3.86 -14.99
N CYS A 154 -21.82 -2.58 -14.73
CA CYS A 154 -21.58 -2.05 -13.39
C CYS A 154 -22.34 -0.75 -13.15
N ALA A 155 -22.82 -0.57 -11.94
CA ALA A 155 -23.30 0.72 -11.46
C ALA A 155 -22.35 1.28 -10.40
N PHE A 156 -22.18 2.58 -10.45
CA PHE A 156 -21.38 3.34 -9.48
C PHE A 156 -22.29 4.32 -8.76
N ALA A 157 -22.22 4.34 -7.44
CA ALA A 157 -23.09 5.18 -6.63
C ALA A 157 -22.28 6.19 -5.80
N SER A 158 -22.82 7.38 -5.64
CA SER A 158 -22.28 8.39 -4.75
C SER A 158 -23.40 9.13 -4.04
N ILE A 159 -23.05 9.80 -2.93
CA ILE A 159 -23.98 10.66 -2.19
C ILE A 159 -23.97 12.03 -2.88
N ASP A 160 -25.15 12.54 -3.21
CA ASP A 160 -25.35 13.88 -3.79
C ASP A 160 -26.36 14.67 -2.95
N GLY A 161 -25.84 15.49 -2.05
CA GLY A 161 -26.66 16.26 -1.11
C GLY A 161 -27.46 15.35 -0.15
N GLU A 162 -28.78 15.42 -0.19
CA GLU A 162 -29.68 14.56 0.60
C GLU A 162 -30.05 13.26 -0.13
N GLY A 163 -29.62 13.07 -1.36
CA GLY A 163 -29.92 11.93 -2.21
C GLY A 163 -28.69 11.17 -2.67
N TYR A 164 -28.89 10.40 -3.72
CA TYR A 164 -27.89 9.54 -4.34
C TYR A 164 -27.82 9.79 -5.83
N TYR A 165 -26.62 9.65 -6.36
CA TYR A 165 -26.35 9.62 -7.79
C TYR A 165 -25.89 8.23 -8.20
N LEU A 166 -26.45 7.69 -9.27
CA LEU A 166 -26.06 6.44 -9.91
C LEU A 166 -25.57 6.71 -11.33
N ASN A 167 -24.40 6.15 -11.64
CA ASN A 167 -23.87 6.07 -12.98
C ASN A 167 -23.82 4.59 -13.38
N ILE A 168 -24.67 4.19 -14.33
CA ILE A 168 -24.93 2.79 -14.69
C ILE A 168 -24.40 2.53 -16.08
N HIS A 169 -23.49 1.57 -16.22
CA HIS A 169 -22.89 1.15 -17.48
C HIS A 169 -23.38 -0.25 -17.84
N THR A 170 -24.00 -0.39 -19.01
CA THR A 170 -24.49 -1.67 -19.52
C THR A 170 -23.98 -1.92 -20.92
N ARG A 171 -23.45 -3.11 -21.19
CA ARG A 171 -22.91 -3.51 -22.48
C ARG A 171 -24.01 -3.95 -23.41
N ASN A 172 -24.05 -3.38 -24.59
CA ASN A 172 -24.96 -3.72 -25.66
C ASN A 172 -24.48 -4.96 -26.45
N SER A 173 -25.37 -5.51 -27.30
CA SER A 173 -25.06 -6.68 -28.14
C SER A 173 -24.02 -6.39 -29.22
N ASP A 174 -23.87 -5.13 -29.63
CA ASP A 174 -22.88 -4.65 -30.61
C ASP A 174 -21.51 -4.33 -30.00
N GLY A 175 -21.37 -4.50 -28.67
CA GLY A 175 -20.14 -4.22 -27.94
C GLY A 175 -20.02 -2.80 -27.38
N SER A 176 -20.90 -1.88 -27.80
CA SER A 176 -21.01 -0.53 -27.22
C SER A 176 -21.54 -0.56 -25.78
N TYR A 177 -21.44 0.56 -25.06
CA TYR A 177 -21.96 0.71 -23.72
C TYR A 177 -23.03 1.79 -23.66
N THR A 178 -24.18 1.47 -23.08
CA THR A 178 -25.18 2.45 -22.67
C THR A 178 -24.86 2.92 -21.26
N ILE A 179 -24.67 4.23 -21.09
CA ILE A 179 -24.38 4.87 -19.81
C ILE A 179 -25.62 5.67 -19.42
N LYS A 180 -26.15 5.35 -18.21
CA LYS A 180 -27.34 5.98 -17.66
C LYS A 180 -27.02 6.67 -16.35
N ASN A 181 -27.42 7.92 -16.24
CA ASN A 181 -27.29 8.74 -15.02
C ASN A 181 -28.66 8.85 -14.34
N ASP A 182 -28.73 8.49 -13.08
CA ASP A 182 -29.97 8.49 -12.31
C ASP A 182 -29.72 9.16 -10.95
N TRP A 183 -30.61 10.09 -10.57
CA TRP A 183 -30.60 10.74 -9.27
C TRP A 183 -31.86 10.35 -8.51
N PHE A 184 -31.68 9.95 -7.26
CA PHE A 184 -32.82 9.52 -6.44
C PHE A 184 -32.66 9.88 -4.97
N ILE A 185 -33.77 9.98 -4.27
CA ILE A 185 -33.87 10.07 -2.82
C ILE A 185 -34.59 8.84 -2.28
N THR A 186 -34.38 8.54 -1.01
CA THR A 186 -35.05 7.43 -0.33
C THR A 186 -35.93 7.94 0.79
N SER A 187 -37.04 7.25 0.99
CA SER A 187 -37.92 7.43 2.14
C SER A 187 -38.27 6.09 2.76
N ASN A 188 -38.30 6.01 4.08
CA ASN A 188 -38.74 4.81 4.80
C ASN A 188 -40.21 4.93 5.14
N ILE A 189 -41.03 4.15 4.45
CA ILE A 189 -42.48 4.06 4.71
C ILE A 189 -42.79 2.63 5.15
N GLN A 190 -43.33 2.49 6.39
CA GLN A 190 -43.71 1.17 6.94
C GLN A 190 -42.56 0.12 6.91
N ASN A 191 -41.35 0.52 7.27
CA ASN A 191 -40.14 -0.31 7.24
C ASN A 191 -39.72 -0.82 5.84
N LYS A 192 -40.20 -0.18 4.78
CA LYS A 192 -39.77 -0.44 3.41
C LYS A 192 -39.08 0.80 2.84
N VAL A 193 -37.93 0.59 2.23
CA VAL A 193 -37.22 1.62 1.47
C VAL A 193 -37.98 1.86 0.20
N GLN A 194 -38.41 3.09 -0.04
CA GLN A 194 -38.99 3.53 -1.30
C GLN A 194 -38.03 4.52 -1.95
N THR A 195 -37.79 4.35 -3.26
CA THR A 195 -36.91 5.22 -4.02
C THR A 195 -37.75 6.13 -4.91
N GLN A 196 -37.35 7.38 -5.03
CA GLN A 196 -37.97 8.37 -5.89
C GLN A 196 -36.93 9.08 -6.73
N THR A 197 -37.14 9.10 -8.07
CA THR A 197 -36.30 9.83 -9.02
C THR A 197 -36.31 11.32 -8.73
N VAL A 198 -35.17 11.95 -8.77
CA VAL A 198 -34.98 13.42 -8.73
C VAL A 198 -34.60 13.89 -10.12
N GLU A 199 -35.39 14.80 -10.66
CA GLU A 199 -35.08 15.40 -11.96
C GLU A 199 -33.98 16.45 -11.77
N LYS A 200 -32.91 16.35 -12.54
CA LYS A 200 -31.84 17.36 -12.61
C LYS A 200 -31.91 18.03 -13.99
N ASP A 201 -31.90 19.34 -13.99
CA ASP A 201 -31.88 20.14 -15.21
C ASP A 201 -30.46 20.16 -15.80
N ASN A 202 -30.39 20.23 -17.14
CA ASN A 202 -29.15 20.34 -17.92
C ASN A 202 -28.15 19.18 -17.77
N VAL A 203 -28.61 17.97 -17.42
CA VAL A 203 -27.77 16.78 -17.31
C VAL A 203 -28.17 15.73 -18.33
N VAL A 204 -27.19 15.12 -18.97
CA VAL A 204 -27.42 14.01 -19.91
C VAL A 204 -27.84 12.77 -19.11
N LYS A 205 -29.07 12.32 -19.30
CA LYS A 205 -29.65 11.17 -18.59
C LYS A 205 -29.11 9.83 -19.11
N GLU A 206 -28.94 9.73 -20.43
CA GLU A 206 -28.52 8.50 -21.10
C GLU A 206 -27.75 8.82 -22.37
N TYR A 207 -26.66 8.09 -22.62
CA TYR A 207 -25.89 8.17 -23.85
C TYR A 207 -25.22 6.84 -24.16
N VAL A 208 -24.73 6.67 -25.39
CA VAL A 208 -24.05 5.45 -25.83
C VAL A 208 -22.59 5.79 -26.14
N SER A 209 -21.67 4.95 -25.66
CA SER A 209 -20.25 5.04 -25.96
C SER A 209 -19.79 3.77 -26.70
N PRO A 210 -19.01 3.88 -27.78
CA PRO A 210 -18.46 2.71 -28.46
C PRO A 210 -17.32 2.04 -27.63
N VAL A 211 -16.79 2.71 -26.62
CA VAL A 211 -15.77 2.19 -25.72
C VAL A 211 -16.29 2.12 -24.30
N LYS A 212 -15.71 1.23 -23.50
CA LYS A 212 -15.98 1.10 -22.06
C LYS A 212 -15.39 2.31 -21.33
N LEU A 213 -16.22 3.08 -20.63
CA LEU A 213 -15.84 4.27 -19.87
C LEU A 213 -15.81 4.01 -18.36
N PHE A 214 -15.35 2.85 -17.97
CA PHE A 214 -15.02 2.52 -16.59
C PHE A 214 -13.97 1.41 -16.55
N GLN A 215 -13.11 1.42 -15.53
CA GLN A 215 -12.13 0.36 -15.31
C GLN A 215 -12.27 -0.18 -13.90
N ILE A 216 -12.09 -1.50 -13.76
CA ILE A 216 -12.12 -2.18 -12.46
C ILE A 216 -10.73 -2.68 -12.12
N TYR A 217 -10.29 -2.41 -10.90
CA TYR A 217 -9.02 -2.82 -10.35
C TYR A 217 -9.25 -3.79 -9.20
N LYS A 218 -8.52 -4.89 -9.17
CA LYS A 218 -8.61 -5.91 -8.12
C LYS A 218 -7.22 -6.45 -7.79
N PRO A 219 -6.93 -6.82 -6.53
CA PRO A 219 -5.75 -7.64 -6.24
C PRO A 219 -5.85 -8.96 -7.00
N ASN A 220 -4.74 -9.43 -7.59
CA ASN A 220 -4.72 -10.72 -8.28
C ASN A 220 -4.63 -11.86 -7.27
N GLN A 221 -5.75 -12.17 -6.65
CA GLN A 221 -5.91 -13.29 -5.73
C GLN A 221 -7.32 -13.87 -5.81
N VAL A 222 -7.45 -15.15 -5.46
CA VAL A 222 -8.74 -15.81 -5.41
C VAL A 222 -9.58 -15.23 -4.28
N ASN A 223 -10.82 -14.86 -4.59
CA ASN A 223 -11.77 -14.43 -3.57
C ASN A 223 -12.32 -15.64 -2.81
N ILE A 224 -11.68 -16.00 -1.70
CA ILE A 224 -12.07 -17.15 -0.86
C ILE A 224 -13.30 -16.89 0.00
N VAL A 225 -13.74 -15.64 0.10
CA VAL A 225 -14.95 -15.26 0.85
C VAL A 225 -16.20 -15.68 0.07
N ASP A 226 -16.19 -15.41 -1.24
CA ASP A 226 -17.21 -15.84 -2.16
C ASP A 226 -16.60 -16.07 -3.56
N LEU A 227 -16.46 -17.34 -3.93
CA LEU A 227 -15.82 -17.74 -5.19
C LEU A 227 -16.62 -17.30 -6.45
N TYR A 228 -17.89 -17.00 -6.29
CA TYR A 228 -18.76 -16.56 -7.40
C TYR A 228 -18.93 -15.05 -7.47
N CYS A 229 -18.44 -14.33 -6.46
CA CYS A 229 -18.51 -12.87 -6.46
C CYS A 229 -17.46 -12.29 -7.40
N PRO A 230 -17.86 -11.41 -8.34
CA PRO A 230 -16.93 -10.79 -9.28
C PRO A 230 -16.06 -9.69 -8.65
N MET A 231 -16.35 -9.28 -7.44
CA MET A 231 -15.51 -8.34 -6.69
C MET A 231 -14.27 -9.05 -6.15
N GLY A 232 -13.18 -8.31 -6.04
CA GLY A 232 -11.95 -8.79 -5.45
C GLY A 232 -12.00 -8.82 -3.93
N MET A 233 -11.10 -9.57 -3.32
CA MET A 233 -10.90 -9.63 -1.87
C MET A 233 -9.72 -8.73 -1.46
N ALA A 234 -9.81 -8.09 -0.28
CA ALA A 234 -8.72 -7.31 0.27
C ALA A 234 -7.44 -8.15 0.40
N ILE A 235 -6.28 -7.60 0.03
CA ILE A 235 -4.99 -8.32 0.11
C ILE A 235 -4.69 -8.79 1.54
N THR A 236 -5.21 -8.08 2.52
CA THR A 236 -5.02 -8.33 3.94
C THR A 236 -6.14 -9.17 4.59
N ALA A 237 -7.16 -9.60 3.83
CA ALA A 237 -8.31 -10.32 4.38
C ALA A 237 -7.92 -11.58 5.16
N ILE A 238 -6.91 -12.31 4.67
CA ILE A 238 -6.40 -13.54 5.31
C ILE A 238 -5.38 -13.29 6.42
N CYS A 239 -5.03 -12.02 6.68
CA CYS A 239 -4.01 -11.62 7.66
C CYS A 239 -4.61 -11.15 8.99
N ILE A 240 -5.93 -11.11 9.13
CA ILE A 240 -6.62 -10.50 10.26
C ILE A 240 -6.19 -11.09 11.61
N ASP A 241 -5.97 -12.40 11.71
CA ASP A 241 -5.56 -13.03 12.96
C ASP A 241 -4.11 -12.68 13.34
N GLN A 242 -3.24 -12.48 12.36
CA GLN A 242 -1.88 -11.99 12.57
C GLN A 242 -1.90 -10.53 13.02
N PHE A 243 -2.77 -9.71 12.45
CA PHE A 243 -2.95 -8.31 12.88
C PHE A 243 -3.44 -8.23 14.33
N LYS A 244 -4.42 -9.06 14.71
CA LYS A 244 -4.84 -9.14 16.11
C LYS A 244 -3.68 -9.50 17.04
N THR A 245 -2.86 -10.47 16.65
CA THR A 245 -1.70 -10.90 17.44
C THR A 245 -0.67 -9.78 17.57
N ALA A 246 -0.37 -9.08 16.49
CA ALA A 246 0.55 -7.94 16.48
C ALA A 246 0.04 -6.78 17.36
N ASP A 247 -1.25 -6.44 17.26
CA ASP A 247 -1.87 -5.37 18.05
C ASP A 247 -1.91 -5.74 19.55
N TYR A 248 -2.17 -7.00 19.90
CA TYR A 248 -2.04 -7.48 21.28
C TYR A 248 -0.62 -7.35 21.82
N ALA A 249 0.38 -7.78 21.05
CA ALA A 249 1.78 -7.69 21.46
C ALA A 249 2.23 -6.22 21.58
N TYR A 250 1.77 -5.35 20.68
CA TYR A 250 2.04 -3.92 20.73
C TYR A 250 1.38 -3.25 21.94
N SER A 251 0.12 -3.58 22.24
CA SER A 251 -0.55 -3.11 23.47
C SER A 251 0.14 -3.61 24.73
N ALA A 252 0.62 -4.87 24.72
CA ALA A 252 1.41 -5.42 25.83
C ALA A 252 2.74 -4.66 26.02
N LEU A 253 3.42 -4.31 24.93
CA LEU A 253 4.64 -3.49 24.96
C LEU A 253 4.37 -2.10 25.56
N GLN A 254 3.29 -1.44 25.18
CA GLN A 254 2.89 -0.16 25.77
C GLN A 254 2.61 -0.29 27.27
N ASN A 255 1.92 -1.38 27.67
CA ASN A 255 1.64 -1.66 29.07
C ASN A 255 2.89 -1.99 29.86
N GLU A 256 3.89 -2.66 29.26
CA GLU A 256 5.19 -2.94 29.90
C GLU A 256 5.88 -1.63 30.30
N PHE A 257 5.91 -0.63 29.41
CA PHE A 257 6.45 0.70 29.75
C PHE A 257 5.58 1.44 30.79
N LYS A 258 4.25 1.32 30.70
CA LYS A 258 3.34 2.02 31.59
C LYS A 258 3.33 1.42 33.00
N LEU A 259 3.31 0.10 33.11
CA LEU A 259 3.20 -0.63 34.38
C LEU A 259 4.56 -1.00 34.98
N GLY A 260 5.57 -1.17 34.15
CA GLY A 260 6.93 -1.52 34.54
C GLY A 260 7.76 -0.37 35.14
N LYS A 261 7.17 0.82 35.32
CA LYS A 261 7.84 1.91 36.03
C LYS A 261 8.23 1.46 37.42
N LYS A 262 9.45 1.85 37.85
CA LYS A 262 9.93 1.65 39.21
C LYS A 262 8.89 2.17 40.22
N LYS A 263 8.54 1.36 41.20
CA LYS A 263 7.58 1.71 42.25
C LYS A 263 8.25 1.43 43.61
N ILE A 264 8.02 2.34 44.53
CA ILE A 264 8.50 2.20 45.91
C ILE A 264 7.26 2.16 46.82
N PHE A 265 7.10 1.04 47.49
CA PHE A 265 6.00 0.86 48.43
C PHE A 265 6.52 1.25 49.84
N VAL A 266 5.86 2.23 50.43
CA VAL A 266 6.23 2.79 51.74
C VAL A 266 5.09 2.55 52.71
N PRO A 267 5.33 1.95 53.90
CA PRO A 267 4.29 1.81 54.92
C PRO A 267 3.80 3.17 55.39
N VAL A 268 2.48 3.32 55.52
CA VAL A 268 1.86 4.61 55.94
C VAL A 268 2.41 5.13 57.25
N ASP A 269 2.74 4.25 58.18
CA ASP A 269 3.32 4.60 59.49
C ASP A 269 4.73 5.22 59.45
N THR A 270 5.40 5.07 58.29
CA THR A 270 6.77 5.68 58.07
C THR A 270 6.68 7.02 57.37
N LEU A 271 5.50 7.39 56.85
CA LEU A 271 5.28 8.67 56.19
C LEU A 271 5.19 9.78 57.25
N ARG A 272 6.02 10.79 57.10
CA ARG A 272 5.94 12.02 57.88
C ARG A 272 4.98 12.96 57.15
N TYR A 273 4.08 13.57 57.89
CA TYR A 273 3.14 14.57 57.35
C TYR A 273 3.65 15.98 57.72
N LYS A 274 3.54 16.87 56.75
CA LYS A 274 3.75 18.30 56.95
C LYS A 274 2.35 18.96 57.00
N VAL A 275 2.12 19.74 58.02
CA VAL A 275 0.91 20.56 58.13
C VAL A 275 1.10 21.75 57.17
N VAL A 276 0.26 21.81 56.14
CA VAL A 276 0.19 22.93 55.22
C VAL A 276 -1.14 23.63 55.40
N ILE A 277 -1.11 24.94 55.47
CA ILE A 277 -2.34 25.75 55.49
C ILE A 277 -2.72 26.00 54.04
N ASN A 278 -3.89 25.50 53.62
CA ASN A 278 -4.41 25.71 52.26
C ASN A 278 -4.89 27.16 52.09
N GLU A 279 -5.19 27.55 50.85
CA GLU A 279 -5.66 28.91 50.50
C GLU A 279 -6.92 29.35 51.26
N ASN A 280 -7.66 28.40 51.80
CA ASN A 280 -8.85 28.64 52.61
C ASN A 280 -8.57 28.74 54.11
N GLY A 281 -7.30 28.75 54.55
CA GLY A 281 -6.90 28.86 55.94
C GLY A 281 -7.10 27.59 56.77
N GLN A 282 -7.37 26.44 56.15
CA GLN A 282 -7.53 25.15 56.83
C GLN A 282 -6.19 24.41 56.86
N SER A 283 -5.90 23.75 57.99
CA SER A 283 -4.73 22.91 58.15
C SER A 283 -4.96 21.57 57.50
N GLU A 284 -4.14 21.22 56.53
CA GLU A 284 -4.12 19.92 55.83
C GLU A 284 -2.82 19.19 56.10
N ASN A 285 -2.92 17.90 56.43
CA ASN A 285 -1.76 17.04 56.59
C ASN A 285 -1.38 16.49 55.21
N VAL A 286 -0.31 17.06 54.63
CA VAL A 286 0.23 16.60 53.33
C VAL A 286 1.39 15.66 53.62
N PRO A 287 1.42 14.43 53.06
CA PRO A 287 2.54 13.53 53.19
C PRO A 287 3.79 14.18 52.59
N ILE A 288 4.94 13.96 53.21
CA ILE A 288 6.22 14.52 52.73
C ILE A 288 6.64 13.90 51.37
N PHE A 289 6.13 12.73 51.06
CA PHE A 289 6.22 12.16 49.70
C PHE A 289 5.04 12.71 48.88
N ASP A 290 5.36 13.37 47.79
CA ASP A 290 4.35 13.91 46.84
C ASP A 290 3.58 12.74 46.23
N GLU A 291 2.28 12.65 46.53
CA GLU A 291 1.38 11.62 45.97
C GLU A 291 1.26 11.71 44.42
N ASN A 292 1.62 12.85 43.83
CA ASN A 292 1.68 13.04 42.39
C ASN A 292 2.92 12.44 41.75
N GLN A 293 3.93 12.05 42.53
CA GLN A 293 5.04 11.26 42.04
C GLN A 293 4.59 9.81 41.90
N THR A 294 4.39 9.36 40.69
CA THR A 294 3.93 8.01 40.32
C THR A 294 4.82 6.85 40.79
N GLU A 295 5.88 7.13 41.54
CA GLU A 295 6.87 6.18 41.97
C GLU A 295 6.65 5.71 43.44
N PHE A 296 5.87 6.42 44.26
CA PHE A 296 5.65 6.11 45.65
C PHE A 296 4.22 5.69 45.92
N TYR A 297 4.05 4.55 46.58
CA TYR A 297 2.73 4.01 46.96
C TYR A 297 2.71 3.76 48.46
N ALA A 298 1.74 4.35 49.14
CA ALA A 298 1.50 4.10 50.59
C ALA A 298 0.73 2.78 50.72
N LEU A 299 1.26 1.85 51.51
CA LEU A 299 0.56 0.62 51.88
C LEU A 299 0.09 0.69 53.33
N PRO A 300 -1.14 0.18 53.62
CA PRO A 300 -1.59 0.01 55.01
C PRO A 300 -0.64 -0.98 55.70
N GLY A 301 -0.06 -0.56 56.83
CA GLY A 301 0.88 -1.38 57.55
C GLY A 301 0.19 -2.39 58.46
N ASP A 302 0.57 -3.68 58.35
CA ASP A 302 0.33 -4.70 59.34
C ASP A 302 1.47 -4.65 60.41
N GLU A 303 1.18 -5.15 61.62
CA GLU A 303 2.15 -5.04 62.73
C GLU A 303 3.51 -5.69 62.46
N GLU A 304 3.62 -6.68 61.61
CA GLU A 304 4.89 -7.32 61.23
C GLU A 304 5.61 -6.63 60.05
N SER A 305 4.87 -5.93 59.17
CA SER A 305 5.44 -5.28 57.97
C SER A 305 5.83 -3.81 58.18
N LYS A 306 5.72 -3.31 59.39
CA LYS A 306 5.85 -1.88 59.77
C LYS A 306 7.16 -1.17 59.45
N LYS A 307 8.17 -1.84 58.84
CA LYS A 307 9.49 -1.21 58.65
C LYS A 307 10.15 -1.44 57.30
N GLN A 308 9.52 -2.10 56.36
CA GLN A 308 10.21 -2.46 55.12
C GLN A 308 9.70 -1.64 53.92
N ILE A 309 10.55 -0.76 53.42
CA ILE A 309 10.35 -0.12 52.13
C ILE A 309 10.60 -1.21 51.08
N THR A 310 9.61 -1.48 50.24
CA THR A 310 9.72 -2.48 49.17
C THR A 310 9.85 -1.78 47.82
N GLU A 311 10.92 -2.09 47.14
CA GLU A 311 11.15 -1.60 45.76
C GLU A 311 10.59 -2.63 44.74
N TYR A 312 9.81 -2.17 43.81
CA TYR A 312 9.38 -2.92 42.64
C TYR A 312 10.05 -2.33 41.42
N ASN A 313 10.98 -3.05 40.84
CA ASN A 313 11.71 -2.66 39.65
C ASN A 313 11.84 -3.88 38.73
N PRO A 314 10.78 -4.23 37.97
CA PRO A 314 10.80 -5.41 37.11
C PRO A 314 11.70 -5.19 35.90
N ASN A 315 12.28 -6.27 35.42
CA ASN A 315 12.91 -6.26 34.10
C ASN A 315 11.82 -6.15 33.04
N LEU A 316 11.98 -5.22 32.11
CA LEU A 316 11.04 -5.02 31.01
C LEU A 316 11.28 -6.09 29.92
N ARG A 317 10.21 -6.76 29.48
CA ARG A 317 10.24 -7.83 28.45
C ARG A 317 10.17 -7.25 27.03
N ILE A 318 10.98 -6.25 26.72
CA ILE A 318 10.93 -5.51 25.45
C ILE A 318 11.30 -6.42 24.29
N ASN A 319 12.38 -7.21 24.43
CA ASN A 319 12.89 -8.06 23.35
C ASN A 319 11.91 -9.17 22.97
N GLU A 320 11.29 -9.82 23.96
CA GLU A 320 10.32 -10.89 23.74
C GLU A 320 9.05 -10.36 23.07
N LEU A 321 8.60 -9.18 23.46
CA LEU A 321 7.43 -8.53 22.84
C LEU A 321 7.73 -8.03 21.43
N GLN A 322 8.93 -7.48 21.20
CA GLN A 322 9.41 -7.11 19.87
C GLN A 322 9.46 -8.32 18.94
N GLN A 323 10.04 -9.44 19.39
CA GLN A 323 10.06 -10.70 18.61
C GLN A 323 8.65 -11.21 18.30
N GLY A 324 7.73 -11.09 19.24
CA GLY A 324 6.32 -11.44 19.03
C GLY A 324 5.63 -10.59 17.95
N ILE A 325 5.87 -9.28 17.97
CA ILE A 325 5.37 -8.36 16.93
C ILE A 325 6.00 -8.73 15.58
N GLU A 326 7.31 -8.90 15.52
CA GLU A 326 8.05 -9.22 14.29
C GLU A 326 7.57 -10.54 13.66
N LEU A 327 7.39 -11.58 14.47
CA LEU A 327 6.85 -12.86 14.00
C LEU A 327 5.44 -12.69 13.42
N ALA A 328 4.55 -11.98 14.11
CA ALA A 328 3.18 -11.76 13.64
C ALA A 328 3.13 -10.96 12.33
N VAL A 329 3.97 -9.90 12.22
CA VAL A 329 4.07 -9.08 11.02
C VAL A 329 4.66 -9.85 9.84
N ASN A 330 5.70 -10.67 10.07
CA ASN A 330 6.30 -11.50 9.02
C ASN A 330 5.34 -12.58 8.51
N LEU A 331 4.60 -13.26 9.41
CA LEU A 331 3.57 -14.21 9.01
C LEU A 331 2.43 -13.53 8.21
N ALA A 332 2.05 -12.32 8.60
CA ALA A 332 1.08 -11.54 7.83
C ALA A 332 1.65 -11.14 6.46
N GLY A 333 2.92 -10.71 6.40
CA GLY A 333 3.62 -10.35 5.16
C GLY A 333 3.70 -11.52 4.18
N MET A 334 4.05 -12.71 4.67
CA MET A 334 4.05 -13.94 3.87
C MET A 334 2.66 -14.23 3.28
N LYS A 335 1.60 -14.14 4.09
CA LYS A 335 0.21 -14.33 3.63
C LYS A 335 -0.23 -13.27 2.63
N ALA A 336 0.18 -12.02 2.80
CA ALA A 336 -0.14 -10.92 1.90
C ALA A 336 0.72 -10.90 0.63
N GLY A 337 1.63 -11.87 0.44
CA GLY A 337 2.43 -12.04 -0.76
C GLY A 337 3.77 -11.30 -0.79
N PHE A 338 4.22 -10.70 0.33
CA PHE A 338 5.52 -10.03 0.40
C PHE A 338 6.71 -10.99 0.58
N GLY A 339 6.44 -12.29 0.82
CA GLY A 339 7.47 -13.27 1.10
C GLY A 339 7.91 -13.28 2.56
N GLU A 340 8.91 -14.14 2.87
CA GLU A 340 9.43 -14.29 4.22
C GLU A 340 10.35 -13.12 4.60
N ASN A 341 10.24 -12.66 5.86
CA ASN A 341 11.13 -11.66 6.44
C ASN A 341 11.23 -10.33 5.65
N HIS A 342 10.18 -9.95 4.95
CA HIS A 342 10.12 -8.66 4.27
C HIS A 342 10.06 -7.50 5.27
N PHE A 343 9.32 -7.67 6.37
CA PHE A 343 9.18 -6.69 7.45
C PHE A 343 10.00 -7.11 8.69
N THR A 344 11.32 -6.97 8.66
CA THR A 344 12.20 -7.24 9.81
C THR A 344 12.62 -5.96 10.49
N PHE A 345 12.68 -5.97 11.84
CA PHE A 345 13.17 -4.85 12.65
C PHE A 345 14.67 -4.99 13.01
N SER A 346 15.28 -6.15 12.72
CA SER A 346 16.70 -6.37 12.97
C SER A 346 17.56 -5.74 11.87
N ASP A 347 18.80 -5.40 12.24
CA ASP A 347 19.82 -4.78 11.40
C ASP A 347 19.85 -5.37 9.99
N GLY A 348 19.86 -4.47 9.00
CA GLY A 348 19.66 -4.78 7.60
C GLY A 348 20.45 -5.99 7.12
N LYS A 349 19.78 -6.87 6.39
CA LYS A 349 20.43 -7.99 5.72
C LYS A 349 21.55 -7.45 4.84
N VAL A 350 22.79 -7.77 5.15
CA VAL A 350 23.92 -7.48 4.28
C VAL A 350 23.91 -8.52 3.16
N TYR A 351 23.40 -8.16 2.01
CA TYR A 351 23.51 -9.00 0.82
C TYR A 351 24.90 -8.83 0.23
N THR A 352 25.58 -9.93 0.00
CA THR A 352 26.93 -9.94 -0.58
C THR A 352 26.93 -9.96 -2.10
N ASN A 353 25.81 -10.31 -2.73
CA ASN A 353 25.64 -10.27 -4.18
C ASN A 353 24.16 -10.19 -4.59
N THR A 354 23.92 -9.80 -5.84
CA THR A 354 22.58 -9.64 -6.45
C THR A 354 21.77 -10.94 -6.44
N ALA A 355 22.43 -12.09 -6.63
CA ALA A 355 21.75 -13.39 -6.62
C ALA A 355 21.08 -13.70 -5.27
N GLN A 356 21.64 -13.24 -4.15
CA GLN A 356 21.02 -13.38 -2.84
C GLN A 356 19.79 -12.48 -2.68
N VAL A 357 19.84 -11.27 -3.23
CA VAL A 357 18.67 -10.35 -3.26
C VAL A 357 17.55 -10.96 -4.08
N PHE A 358 17.85 -11.50 -5.26
CA PHE A 358 16.88 -12.19 -6.12
C PHE A 358 16.24 -13.39 -5.40
N SER A 359 17.05 -14.24 -4.79
CA SER A 359 16.56 -15.43 -4.08
C SER A 359 15.68 -15.09 -2.89
N SER A 360 16.03 -14.04 -2.14
CA SER A 360 15.27 -13.64 -0.94
C SER A 360 13.94 -12.94 -1.27
N ASN A 361 13.82 -12.35 -2.46
CA ASN A 361 12.64 -11.60 -2.89
C ASN A 361 11.87 -12.28 -4.03
N SER A 362 12.16 -13.57 -4.32
CA SER A 362 11.52 -14.31 -5.42
C SER A 362 10.00 -14.34 -5.32
N ASP A 363 9.47 -14.58 -4.13
CA ASP A 363 8.02 -14.64 -3.91
C ASP A 363 7.35 -13.28 -4.10
N LEU A 364 7.98 -12.23 -3.59
CA LEU A 364 7.49 -10.85 -3.80
C LEU A 364 7.46 -10.51 -5.28
N ARG A 365 8.54 -10.81 -6.02
CA ARG A 365 8.65 -10.56 -7.45
C ARG A 365 7.56 -11.30 -8.23
N TYR A 366 7.39 -12.59 -7.96
CA TYR A 366 6.37 -13.39 -8.63
C TYR A 366 4.96 -12.85 -8.39
N ASN A 367 4.63 -12.51 -7.13
CA ASN A 367 3.33 -11.93 -6.80
C ASN A 367 3.14 -10.54 -7.42
N LEU A 368 4.22 -9.72 -7.47
CA LEU A 368 4.17 -8.42 -8.11
C LEU A 368 3.82 -8.54 -9.59
N MET A 369 4.50 -9.38 -10.35
CA MET A 369 4.22 -9.63 -11.77
C MET A 369 2.76 -10.04 -12.01
N LEU A 370 2.19 -10.87 -11.14
CA LEU A 370 0.78 -11.25 -11.25
C LEU A 370 -0.18 -10.05 -11.06
N HIS A 371 0.16 -9.13 -10.15
CA HIS A 371 -0.62 -7.91 -9.97
C HIS A 371 -0.42 -6.92 -11.13
N GLU A 372 0.78 -6.83 -11.68
CA GLU A 372 1.11 -6.01 -12.85
C GLU A 372 0.31 -6.42 -14.08
N ASP A 373 0.21 -7.72 -14.36
CA ASP A 373 -0.59 -8.24 -15.49
C ASP A 373 -2.05 -7.80 -15.41
N MET A 374 -2.65 -7.88 -14.21
CA MET A 374 -4.03 -7.45 -13.99
C MET A 374 -4.18 -5.94 -14.17
N LEU A 375 -3.23 -5.17 -13.64
CA LEU A 375 -3.25 -3.72 -13.72
C LEU A 375 -3.00 -3.23 -15.15
N ALA A 376 -2.07 -3.86 -15.87
CA ALA A 376 -1.75 -3.53 -17.26
C ALA A 376 -2.99 -3.58 -18.16
N SER A 377 -3.79 -4.64 -18.04
CA SER A 377 -5.03 -4.76 -18.80
C SER A 377 -5.97 -3.57 -18.57
N SER A 378 -6.20 -3.21 -17.31
CA SER A 378 -7.10 -2.11 -16.96
C SER A 378 -6.53 -0.73 -17.36
N LEU A 379 -5.21 -0.52 -17.26
CA LEU A 379 -4.57 0.72 -17.70
C LEU A 379 -4.60 0.91 -19.22
N LYS A 380 -4.46 -0.18 -20.00
CA LYS A 380 -4.63 -0.14 -21.45
C LYS A 380 -6.04 0.29 -21.85
N GLU A 381 -7.07 -0.25 -21.20
CA GLU A 381 -8.46 0.15 -21.44
C GLU A 381 -8.72 1.62 -21.02
N LEU A 382 -8.15 2.05 -19.89
CA LEU A 382 -8.21 3.44 -19.44
C LEU A 382 -7.60 4.40 -20.48
N ALA A 383 -6.42 4.08 -20.99
CA ALA A 383 -5.75 4.92 -21.99
C ALA A 383 -6.59 5.03 -23.27
N ARG A 384 -7.20 3.93 -23.74
CA ARG A 384 -8.15 3.95 -24.87
C ARG A 384 -9.38 4.79 -24.60
N ALA A 385 -9.95 4.69 -23.40
CA ALA A 385 -11.12 5.48 -23.00
C ALA A 385 -10.80 6.99 -22.98
N LEU A 386 -9.68 7.39 -22.41
CA LEU A 386 -9.24 8.78 -22.36
C LEU A 386 -8.94 9.33 -23.74
N TYR A 387 -8.24 8.56 -24.58
CA TYR A 387 -7.98 8.95 -25.96
C TYR A 387 -9.28 9.16 -26.75
N PHE A 388 -10.24 8.22 -26.63
CA PHE A 388 -11.55 8.35 -27.25
C PHE A 388 -12.30 9.62 -26.81
N LEU A 389 -12.31 9.92 -25.51
CA LEU A 389 -12.97 11.12 -24.99
C LEU A 389 -12.35 12.42 -25.51
N LYS A 390 -11.02 12.43 -25.80
CA LYS A 390 -10.31 13.60 -26.33
C LYS A 390 -10.50 13.78 -27.83
N THR A 391 -10.39 12.67 -28.60
CA THR A 391 -10.33 12.70 -30.07
C THR A 391 -11.62 12.28 -30.74
N ASN A 392 -12.50 11.61 -30.03
CA ASN A 392 -13.68 10.89 -30.55
C ASN A 392 -13.32 9.77 -31.54
N GLU A 393 -12.09 9.26 -31.50
CA GLU A 393 -11.58 8.15 -32.30
C GLU A 393 -11.14 7.00 -31.39
N ILE A 394 -11.33 5.74 -31.88
CA ILE A 394 -10.94 4.56 -31.12
C ILE A 394 -9.48 4.22 -31.47
N TYR A 395 -8.60 4.25 -30.48
CA TYR A 395 -7.21 3.85 -30.66
C TYR A 395 -7.10 2.33 -30.91
N GLN A 396 -6.48 1.96 -32.05
CA GLN A 396 -6.43 0.57 -32.53
C GLN A 396 -5.06 -0.10 -32.30
N ASP A 397 -3.99 0.70 -32.15
CA ASP A 397 -2.64 0.19 -32.01
C ASP A 397 -2.38 -0.36 -30.60
N GLU A 398 -1.21 -0.99 -30.44
CA GLU A 398 -0.81 -1.57 -29.17
C GLU A 398 -0.44 -0.48 -28.15
N ILE A 399 -0.86 -0.69 -26.91
CA ILE A 399 -0.46 0.12 -25.74
C ILE A 399 0.43 -0.74 -24.88
N THR A 400 1.62 -0.26 -24.55
CA THR A 400 2.55 -0.93 -23.65
C THR A 400 2.54 -0.27 -22.26
N ILE A 401 2.68 -1.09 -21.24
CA ILE A 401 2.78 -0.64 -19.85
C ILE A 401 4.12 -1.15 -19.33
N ASP A 402 4.99 -0.22 -18.93
CA ASP A 402 6.27 -0.53 -18.33
C ASP A 402 6.22 -0.26 -16.82
N PHE A 403 6.38 -1.31 -16.03
CA PHE A 403 6.44 -1.23 -14.59
C PHE A 403 7.89 -1.08 -14.11
N ASP A 404 8.06 -0.59 -12.87
CA ASP A 404 9.39 -0.35 -12.30
C ASP A 404 9.96 -1.60 -11.64
N ASP A 405 10.82 -2.31 -12.34
CA ASP A 405 11.55 -3.48 -11.84
C ASP A 405 12.80 -3.13 -11.00
N SER A 406 13.11 -1.84 -10.81
CA SER A 406 14.35 -1.39 -10.14
C SER A 406 14.49 -1.83 -8.67
N ILE A 407 13.41 -2.30 -8.06
CA ILE A 407 13.43 -2.86 -6.69
C ILE A 407 14.17 -4.21 -6.64
N PHE A 408 14.19 -4.93 -7.75
CA PHE A 408 14.78 -6.26 -7.85
C PHE A 408 16.14 -6.25 -8.54
N GLU A 409 16.48 -5.21 -9.28
CA GLU A 409 17.72 -5.10 -10.04
C GLU A 409 18.52 -3.88 -9.57
N ASP A 410 19.70 -4.14 -8.99
CA ASP A 410 20.61 -3.06 -8.63
C ASP A 410 21.00 -2.30 -9.91
N GLU A 411 20.91 -0.96 -9.86
CA GLU A 411 21.30 -0.11 -11.01
C GLU A 411 22.71 -0.39 -11.53
N GLN A 412 23.63 -0.81 -10.66
CA GLN A 412 24.97 -1.18 -11.08
C GLN A 412 24.98 -2.48 -11.88
N THR A 413 24.19 -3.46 -11.48
CA THR A 413 24.03 -4.73 -12.19
C THR A 413 23.34 -4.52 -13.54
N LYS A 414 22.28 -3.70 -13.56
CA LYS A 414 21.60 -3.32 -14.81
C LYS A 414 22.57 -2.65 -15.80
N LYS A 415 23.35 -1.67 -15.32
CA LYS A 415 24.38 -1.01 -16.12
C LYS A 415 25.47 -1.98 -16.61
N ALA A 416 25.93 -2.89 -15.74
CA ALA A 416 26.93 -3.88 -16.10
C ALA A 416 26.43 -4.86 -17.17
N ASN A 417 25.19 -5.36 -17.04
CA ASN A 417 24.56 -6.22 -18.02
C ASN A 417 24.38 -5.49 -19.36
N ALA A 418 23.85 -4.28 -19.35
CA ALA A 418 23.66 -3.48 -20.56
C ALA A 418 25.00 -3.14 -21.26
N ILE A 419 26.09 -2.93 -20.51
CA ILE A 419 27.43 -2.77 -21.08
C ILE A 419 27.92 -4.09 -21.72
N LEU A 420 27.64 -5.24 -21.11
CA LEU A 420 27.97 -6.54 -21.69
C LEU A 420 27.15 -6.80 -22.97
N GLU A 421 25.89 -6.45 -23.00
CA GLU A 421 25.03 -6.55 -24.18
C GLU A 421 25.51 -5.62 -25.30
N LEU A 422 25.86 -4.38 -24.94
CA LEU A 422 26.46 -3.42 -25.90
C LEU A 422 27.78 -3.92 -26.46
N ASN A 423 28.66 -4.49 -25.63
CA ASN A 423 29.95 -5.04 -26.06
C ASN A 423 29.82 -6.32 -26.91
N ASN A 424 28.69 -7.04 -26.77
CA ASN A 424 28.39 -8.23 -27.57
C ASN A 424 27.50 -7.90 -28.80
N ASP A 425 27.32 -6.63 -29.13
CA ASP A 425 26.50 -6.15 -30.25
C ASP A 425 25.03 -6.64 -30.19
N LEU A 426 24.50 -6.94 -28.99
CA LEU A 426 23.11 -7.35 -28.78
C LEU A 426 22.17 -6.15 -28.73
N ILE A 427 22.67 -5.02 -28.23
CA ILE A 427 21.98 -3.72 -28.23
C ILE A 427 22.89 -2.68 -28.87
N ASP A 428 22.31 -1.63 -29.46
CA ASP A 428 23.09 -0.50 -29.94
C ASP A 428 23.25 0.60 -28.85
N SER A 429 24.11 1.59 -29.14
CA SER A 429 24.36 2.68 -28.18
C SER A 429 23.13 3.55 -27.94
N VAL A 430 22.20 3.63 -28.89
CA VAL A 430 20.94 4.40 -28.73
C VAL A 430 20.05 3.69 -27.75
N GLN A 431 19.86 2.37 -27.93
CA GLN A 431 19.08 1.54 -27.01
C GLN A 431 19.67 1.56 -25.60
N TYR A 432 21.00 1.49 -25.46
CA TYR A 432 21.68 1.62 -24.18
C TYR A 432 21.34 2.93 -23.46
N TYR A 433 21.28 4.07 -24.17
CA TYR A 433 20.94 5.37 -23.57
C TYR A 433 19.47 5.49 -23.21
N ILE A 434 18.58 4.84 -23.97
CA ILE A 434 17.16 4.74 -23.65
C ILE A 434 16.97 3.94 -22.34
N ASP A 435 17.54 2.73 -22.28
CA ASP A 435 17.31 1.77 -21.19
C ASP A 435 17.97 2.18 -19.86
N ILE A 436 19.17 2.77 -19.95
CA ILE A 436 19.97 3.10 -18.75
C ILE A 436 19.76 4.54 -18.25
N TYR A 437 19.55 5.47 -19.17
CA TYR A 437 19.41 6.90 -18.80
C TYR A 437 17.99 7.44 -18.98
N GLY A 438 17.04 6.63 -19.45
CA GLY A 438 15.64 7.01 -19.64
C GLY A 438 15.47 8.14 -20.68
N MET A 439 16.35 8.20 -21.68
CA MET A 439 16.28 9.21 -22.73
C MET A 439 15.20 8.86 -23.74
N SER A 440 14.50 9.84 -24.28
CA SER A 440 13.66 9.60 -25.46
C SER A 440 14.54 9.22 -26.66
N GLU A 441 13.98 8.48 -27.60
CA GLU A 441 14.70 8.00 -28.80
C GLU A 441 15.42 9.16 -29.53
N LYS A 442 14.74 10.30 -29.69
CA LYS A 442 15.34 11.52 -30.31
C LYS A 442 16.54 12.04 -29.52
N GLN A 443 16.42 12.10 -28.20
CA GLN A 443 17.52 12.53 -27.32
C GLN A 443 18.67 11.54 -27.31
N ALA A 444 18.39 10.25 -27.29
CA ALA A 444 19.41 9.20 -27.32
C ALA A 444 20.19 9.20 -28.63
N VAL A 445 19.51 9.37 -29.77
CA VAL A 445 20.14 9.52 -31.10
C VAL A 445 21.02 10.76 -31.17
N GLU A 446 20.53 11.92 -30.72
CA GLU A 446 21.34 13.15 -30.68
C GLU A 446 22.56 13.00 -29.77
N PHE A 447 22.39 12.39 -28.61
CA PHE A 447 23.48 12.16 -27.66
C PHE A 447 24.54 11.20 -28.22
N ALA A 448 24.12 10.09 -28.84
CA ALA A 448 25.02 9.16 -29.52
C ALA A 448 25.79 9.85 -30.65
N MET A 449 25.15 10.69 -31.47
CA MET A 449 25.81 11.46 -32.52
C MET A 449 26.80 12.49 -31.96
N GLN A 450 26.48 13.15 -30.85
CA GLN A 450 27.39 14.09 -30.21
C GLN A 450 28.63 13.38 -29.65
N LEU A 451 28.49 12.20 -29.07
CA LEU A 451 29.62 11.39 -28.58
C LEU A 451 30.51 10.92 -29.73
N LYS A 452 29.93 10.44 -30.83
CA LYS A 452 30.71 10.06 -32.04
C LYS A 452 31.49 11.26 -32.60
N LYS A 453 30.87 12.47 -32.67
CA LYS A 453 31.58 13.68 -33.12
C LYS A 453 32.70 14.09 -32.15
N ARG A 454 32.50 13.93 -30.83
CA ARG A 454 33.58 14.19 -29.85
C ARG A 454 34.72 13.19 -29.95
N ALA A 455 34.43 11.91 -30.12
CA ALA A 455 35.43 10.87 -30.30
C ALA A 455 36.27 11.09 -31.57
N GLN A 456 35.62 11.49 -32.66
CA GLN A 456 36.35 11.85 -33.91
C GLN A 456 37.25 13.08 -33.72
N LYS A 457 36.83 14.12 -33.00
CA LYS A 457 37.69 15.30 -32.71
C LYS A 457 38.86 14.95 -31.78
N LEU A 458 38.68 14.06 -30.83
CA LEU A 458 39.74 13.60 -29.92
C LEU A 458 40.71 12.65 -30.60
N GLY A 459 40.28 11.90 -31.65
CA GLY A 459 41.13 11.04 -32.46
C GLY A 459 41.99 11.79 -33.46
N ASP A 460 41.59 12.99 -33.88
CA ASP A 460 42.38 13.86 -34.77
C ASP A 460 43.50 14.66 -34.03
N ASP A 461 43.41 14.76 -32.70
CA ASP A 461 44.36 15.48 -31.83
C ASP A 461 45.43 14.55 -31.18
N THR A 462 45.52 13.29 -31.57
CA THR A 462 46.59 12.39 -31.08
C THR A 462 47.88 12.70 -31.83
N PRO A 463 48.95 13.22 -31.19
CA PRO A 463 50.24 13.35 -31.84
C PRO A 463 50.72 11.96 -32.28
N GLN A 464 51.14 11.85 -33.54
CA GLN A 464 51.92 10.71 -33.98
C GLN A 464 53.17 10.63 -33.11
N GLY A 465 53.15 9.83 -32.07
CA GLY A 465 54.28 9.60 -31.19
C GLY A 465 54.92 8.30 -31.53
N GLU A 466 56.16 8.43 -31.89
CA GLU A 466 57.32 7.57 -31.78
C GLU A 466 57.05 6.08 -31.52
N GLU A 467 57.42 5.28 -32.48
CA GLU A 467 57.74 3.84 -32.35
C GLU A 467 58.72 3.67 -31.18
N ILE A 468 58.25 3.03 -30.12
CA ILE A 468 59.12 2.48 -29.10
C ILE A 468 59.33 1.02 -29.47
N ASP A 469 60.55 0.72 -29.93
CA ASP A 469 61.04 -0.63 -30.18
C ASP A 469 60.81 -1.53 -28.95
N GLU A 470 60.11 -2.62 -29.21
CA GLU A 470 60.13 -3.78 -28.32
C GLU A 470 61.44 -4.51 -28.53
N GLU A 471 62.42 -4.30 -27.63
CA GLU A 471 63.47 -5.31 -27.36
C GLU A 471 63.99 -5.17 -25.93
N ASP A 472 64.05 -6.35 -25.29
CA ASP A 472 64.80 -6.70 -24.10
C ASP A 472 64.34 -6.25 -22.68
N ASN A 473 63.70 -7.16 -21.93
CA ASN A 473 64.44 -7.86 -20.87
C ASN A 473 63.54 -8.82 -20.04
N TYR A 474 63.58 -10.07 -20.48
CA TYR A 474 63.39 -11.21 -19.60
C TYR A 474 64.69 -11.44 -18.82
N THR A 475 64.72 -11.15 -17.55
CA THR A 475 65.66 -11.82 -16.62
C THR A 475 64.97 -12.08 -15.27
N SER A 476 64.84 -13.37 -15.06
CA SER A 476 64.59 -14.09 -13.83
C SER A 476 65.38 -13.56 -12.64
N LYS A 477 64.74 -13.49 -11.51
CA LYS A 477 65.36 -13.88 -10.21
C LYS A 477 64.30 -14.52 -9.32
N GLU A 478 64.38 -15.85 -9.30
CA GLU A 478 64.06 -16.64 -8.11
C GLU A 478 65.08 -16.27 -7.01
N GLU A 479 64.63 -16.23 -5.79
CA GLU A 479 65.16 -16.99 -4.63
C GLU A 479 64.70 -16.44 -3.30
N ASN A 480 64.32 -17.40 -2.50
CA ASN A 480 64.40 -17.49 -1.03
C ASN A 480 63.41 -16.65 -0.19
N GLY A 481 62.64 -17.22 0.67
CA GLY A 481 62.73 -18.49 1.38
C GLY A 481 62.01 -18.36 2.70
N SER A 482 61.21 -19.34 3.00
CA SER A 482 60.90 -19.91 4.30
C SER A 482 60.65 -18.98 5.50
N GLN A 483 59.52 -19.04 6.15
CA GLN A 483 59.33 -19.81 7.37
C GLN A 483 57.92 -19.57 7.95
N ALA A 484 57.17 -20.64 8.04
CA ALA A 484 56.06 -20.76 8.94
C ALA A 484 56.58 -20.98 10.40
N PRO A 485 55.85 -20.58 11.40
CA PRO A 485 55.94 -21.23 12.70
C PRO A 485 54.74 -22.12 12.97
N LYS A 486 55.11 -23.32 13.39
CA LYS A 486 54.29 -24.42 13.86
C LYS A 486 53.62 -24.10 15.21
N ASN A 487 52.46 -24.69 15.36
CA ASN A 487 51.80 -25.16 16.59
C ASN A 487 52.63 -25.19 17.89
N SER A 488 51.96 -24.78 18.95
CA SER A 488 51.96 -25.56 20.19
C SER A 488 50.61 -25.42 20.90
N SER A 489 50.01 -26.56 21.03
CA SER A 489 48.92 -27.00 21.88
C SER A 489 49.21 -26.91 23.38
N GLN A 490 48.11 -27.08 24.15
CA GLN A 490 47.92 -27.36 25.60
C GLN A 490 47.56 -26.10 26.40
N GLY A 491 46.44 -26.02 27.06
CA GLY A 491 45.67 -26.99 27.81
C GLY A 491 45.39 -26.36 29.17
N GLU A 492 44.16 -26.01 29.44
CA GLU A 492 43.43 -26.24 30.69
C GLU A 492 42.00 -25.68 30.52
#